data_ef542e1f19d673e4af22e68ce146688f
#
_entry.id   ef542e1f19d673e4af22e68ce146688f
#
_cell.length_a   1.000
_cell.length_b   1.000
_cell.length_c   1.000
_cell.angle_alpha   90.00
_cell.angle_beta   90.00
_cell.angle_gamma   90.00
#
_symmetry.space_group_name_H-M   'P 1'
#
loop_
_entity.id
_entity.type
_entity.pdbx_description
1 polymer ?
#
loop_
_entity_poly.entity_id
_entity_poly.type
_entity_poly.pdbx_seq_one_letter_code
_entity_poly.pdbx_strand_id
1 'polypeptide(L)'
;IVEAREMEINEIRTELTNAWQKQELQNKLDKSAENMLDKKQYKGKILNFNKITRDESLPDLPASIVEEGFKLSIGEGIVISGDGESFILQLKNISNADLSSDTAKLLISQVNNQLNNSLSADLFESFANMARMNSKLDLNEQAVNAVHSSFQ
;
A
#
# COMPACT_ATOMS: atom_id res chain seq x y z
N ILE A 1 -24.13 19.04 24.09
CA ILE A 1 -22.72 19.22 23.63
C ILE A 1 -21.90 19.26 24.91
N VAL A 2 -21.11 18.24 25.17
CA VAL A 2 -20.17 18.19 26.31
C VAL A 2 -18.92 18.92 25.85
N GLU A 3 -18.53 19.98 26.57
CA GLU A 3 -17.29 20.69 26.29
C GLU A 3 -16.10 19.76 26.47
N ALA A 4 -15.16 19.80 25.52
CA ALA A 4 -13.92 19.06 25.63
C ALA A 4 -13.11 19.61 26.83
N ARG A 5 -12.89 18.77 27.84
CA ARG A 5 -12.06 19.10 29.01
C ARG A 5 -10.92 18.11 29.09
N GLU A 6 -9.80 18.57 29.64
CA GLU A 6 -8.73 17.68 30.05
C GLU A 6 -9.22 16.79 31.22
N MET A 7 -9.09 15.46 31.06
CA MET A 7 -9.43 14.52 32.11
C MET A 7 -8.31 14.45 33.14
N GLU A 8 -8.68 14.41 34.43
CA GLU A 8 -7.68 14.23 35.48
C GLU A 8 -7.13 12.79 35.45
N ILE A 9 -5.84 12.65 35.80
CA ILE A 9 -5.15 11.35 35.81
C ILE A 9 -5.89 10.31 36.63
N ASN A 10 -6.58 10.71 37.69
CA ASN A 10 -7.34 9.79 38.54
C ASN A 10 -8.57 9.19 37.84
N GLU A 11 -9.18 9.95 36.91
CA GLU A 11 -10.35 9.48 36.11
C GLU A 11 -9.96 8.41 35.12
N ILE A 12 -8.76 8.49 34.55
CA ILE A 12 -8.26 7.58 33.51
C ILE A 12 -7.18 6.60 33.98
N ARG A 13 -6.87 6.61 35.28
CA ARG A 13 -5.79 5.77 35.86
C ARG A 13 -5.89 4.29 35.50
N THR A 14 -7.10 3.74 35.58
CA THR A 14 -7.33 2.32 35.26
C THR A 14 -7.07 2.03 33.78
N GLU A 15 -7.55 2.91 32.90
CA GLU A 15 -7.34 2.79 31.45
C GLU A 15 -5.86 2.92 31.09
N LEU A 16 -5.17 3.91 31.68
CA LEU A 16 -3.72 4.10 31.49
C LEU A 16 -2.93 2.89 31.99
N THR A 17 -3.29 2.33 33.16
CA THR A 17 -2.61 1.16 33.68
C THR A 17 -2.80 -0.06 32.77
N ASN A 18 -4.01 -0.29 32.31
CA ASN A 18 -4.31 -1.39 31.38
C ASN A 18 -3.58 -1.20 30.04
N ALA A 19 -3.61 0.01 29.48
CA ALA A 19 -2.91 0.33 28.25
C ALA A 19 -1.38 0.16 28.39
N TRP A 20 -0.81 0.59 29.50
CA TRP A 20 0.60 0.40 29.78
C TRP A 20 0.96 -1.07 29.96
N GLN A 21 0.15 -1.83 30.69
CA GLN A 21 0.39 -3.28 30.85
C GLN A 21 0.33 -4.02 29.51
N LYS A 22 -0.64 -3.67 28.66
CA LYS A 22 -0.77 -4.23 27.31
C LYS A 22 0.45 -3.90 26.45
N GLN A 23 0.91 -2.64 26.48
CA GLN A 23 2.11 -2.19 25.76
C GLN A 23 3.37 -2.90 26.25
N GLU A 24 3.52 -3.06 27.58
CA GLU A 24 4.68 -3.72 28.18
C GLU A 24 4.70 -5.22 27.83
N LEU A 25 3.52 -5.86 27.81
CA LEU A 25 3.40 -7.25 27.37
C LEU A 25 3.80 -7.40 25.91
N GLN A 26 3.30 -6.52 25.03
CA GLN A 26 3.65 -6.52 23.61
C GLN A 26 5.16 -6.34 23.42
N ASN A 27 5.78 -5.37 24.10
CA ASN A 27 7.22 -5.17 24.05
C ASN A 27 8.04 -6.41 24.46
N LYS A 28 7.56 -7.16 25.45
CA LYS A 28 8.20 -8.41 25.88
C LYS A 28 8.04 -9.53 24.84
N LEU A 29 6.86 -9.62 24.21
CA LEU A 29 6.62 -10.58 23.13
C LEU A 29 7.51 -10.30 21.94
N ASP A 30 7.60 -9.04 21.50
CA ASP A 30 8.41 -8.61 20.37
C ASP A 30 9.90 -8.90 20.62
N LYS A 31 10.43 -8.51 21.79
CA LYS A 31 11.80 -8.84 22.17
C LYS A 31 12.08 -10.34 22.23
N SER A 32 11.08 -11.13 22.68
CA SER A 32 11.21 -12.59 22.68
C SER A 32 11.24 -13.15 21.25
N ALA A 33 10.42 -12.61 20.36
CA ALA A 33 10.40 -12.98 18.96
C ALA A 33 11.71 -12.61 18.24
N GLU A 34 12.25 -11.41 18.50
CA GLU A 34 13.55 -10.99 17.99
C GLU A 34 14.67 -11.96 18.43
N ASN A 35 14.71 -12.32 19.70
CA ASN A 35 15.68 -13.30 20.20
C ASN A 35 15.53 -14.70 19.56
N MET A 36 14.30 -15.11 19.27
CA MET A 36 14.04 -16.37 18.57
C MET A 36 14.50 -16.31 17.10
N LEU A 37 14.31 -15.18 16.46
CA LEU A 37 14.75 -14.94 15.09
C LEU A 37 16.29 -14.98 15.00
N ASP A 38 16.98 -14.26 15.90
CA ASP A 38 18.45 -14.18 15.95
C ASP A 38 19.09 -15.56 16.21
N LYS A 39 18.51 -16.31 17.13
CA LYS A 39 19.00 -17.65 17.49
C LYS A 39 18.53 -18.75 16.53
N LYS A 40 17.63 -18.43 15.59
CA LYS A 40 16.95 -19.38 14.69
C LYS A 40 16.28 -20.53 15.46
N GLN A 41 15.74 -20.22 16.65
CA GLN A 41 15.08 -21.17 17.54
C GLN A 41 13.61 -20.77 17.71
N TYR A 42 12.77 -21.22 16.80
CA TYR A 42 11.37 -20.87 16.75
C TYR A 42 10.55 -21.74 17.69
N LYS A 43 9.69 -21.09 18.48
CA LYS A 43 8.72 -21.74 19.37
C LYS A 43 7.34 -21.17 19.06
N GLY A 44 6.34 -22.03 19.03
CA GLY A 44 4.97 -21.61 18.76
C GLY A 44 4.36 -22.30 17.54
N LYS A 45 3.26 -21.76 17.05
CA LYS A 45 2.56 -22.27 15.88
C LYS A 45 3.31 -21.86 14.61
N ILE A 46 3.70 -22.84 13.81
CA ILE A 46 4.37 -22.61 12.53
C ILE A 46 3.33 -22.73 11.42
N LEU A 47 3.21 -21.68 10.62
CA LEU A 47 2.38 -21.63 9.42
C LEU A 47 3.28 -21.59 8.20
N ASN A 48 2.91 -22.31 7.14
CA ASN A 48 3.61 -22.28 5.87
C ASN A 48 2.62 -21.90 4.78
N PHE A 49 2.96 -20.86 4.05
CA PHE A 49 2.18 -20.38 2.94
C PHE A 49 2.97 -20.53 1.65
N ASN A 50 2.30 -20.92 0.59
CA ASN A 50 2.93 -21.14 -0.70
C ASN A 50 2.21 -20.29 -1.78
N LYS A 51 3.00 -19.69 -2.67
CA LYS A 51 2.48 -18.94 -3.82
C LYS A 51 1.55 -17.77 -3.46
N ILE A 52 1.88 -17.06 -2.38
CA ILE A 52 1.14 -15.86 -2.00
C ILE A 52 1.39 -14.75 -3.02
N THR A 53 0.31 -14.06 -3.39
CA THR A 53 0.34 -12.85 -4.22
C THR A 53 0.24 -11.59 -3.38
N ARG A 54 0.62 -10.42 -3.94
CA ARG A 54 0.60 -9.15 -3.20
C ARG A 54 -0.80 -8.72 -2.75
N ASP A 55 -1.81 -9.12 -3.50
CA ASP A 55 -3.21 -8.75 -3.26
C ASP A 55 -3.94 -9.77 -2.38
N GLU A 56 -3.23 -10.79 -1.90
CA GLU A 56 -3.82 -11.85 -1.09
C GLU A 56 -3.95 -11.41 0.37
N SER A 57 -5.09 -11.71 0.97
CA SER A 57 -5.32 -11.52 2.41
C SER A 57 -5.26 -12.87 3.11
N LEU A 58 -4.41 -12.97 4.12
CA LEU A 58 -4.30 -14.18 4.92
C LEU A 58 -5.28 -14.11 6.09
N PRO A 59 -6.22 -15.05 6.20
CA PRO A 59 -7.16 -15.07 7.32
C PRO A 59 -6.42 -15.21 8.64
N ASP A 60 -6.92 -14.53 9.65
CA ASP A 60 -6.40 -14.53 11.03
C ASP A 60 -4.97 -13.96 11.19
N LEU A 61 -4.46 -13.26 10.17
CA LEU A 61 -3.16 -12.63 10.23
C LEU A 61 -3.25 -11.14 9.91
N PRO A 62 -2.38 -10.29 10.49
CA PRO A 62 -2.32 -8.88 10.14
C PRO A 62 -2.04 -8.67 8.63
N ALA A 63 -2.73 -7.74 8.01
CA ALA A 63 -2.54 -7.42 6.59
C ALA A 63 -1.09 -7.01 6.25
N SER A 64 -0.40 -6.40 7.22
CA SER A 64 1.02 -6.03 7.10
C SER A 64 1.96 -7.21 6.84
N ILE A 65 1.57 -8.45 7.19
CA ILE A 65 2.42 -9.63 6.97
C ILE A 65 2.72 -9.84 5.48
N VAL A 66 1.72 -9.72 4.62
CA VAL A 66 1.90 -9.89 3.18
C VAL A 66 2.75 -8.74 2.64
N GLU A 67 2.42 -7.51 3.01
CA GLU A 67 3.14 -6.32 2.56
C GLU A 67 4.63 -6.36 2.95
N GLU A 68 4.92 -6.64 4.21
CA GLU A 68 6.30 -6.75 4.70
C GLU A 68 7.03 -7.96 4.10
N GLY A 69 6.32 -9.07 3.87
CA GLY A 69 6.89 -10.26 3.22
C GLY A 69 7.44 -9.99 1.83
N PHE A 70 6.79 -9.11 1.06
CA PHE A 70 7.25 -8.72 -0.27
C PHE A 70 8.42 -7.71 -0.29
N LYS A 71 8.81 -7.19 0.86
CA LYS A 71 10.00 -6.33 1.03
C LYS A 71 11.25 -7.12 1.40
N LEU A 72 11.09 -8.37 1.86
CA LEU A 72 12.18 -9.22 2.33
C LEU A 72 12.99 -9.82 1.19
N SER A 73 14.26 -10.08 1.48
CA SER A 73 15.13 -10.91 0.68
C SER A 73 15.00 -12.38 1.08
N ILE A 74 15.36 -13.30 0.17
CA ILE A 74 15.32 -14.76 0.46
C ILE A 74 16.20 -15.08 1.66
N GLY A 75 15.63 -15.75 2.65
CA GLY A 75 16.29 -16.14 3.90
C GLY A 75 16.21 -15.09 4.99
N GLU A 76 15.79 -13.90 4.68
CA GLU A 76 15.57 -12.81 5.63
C GLU A 76 14.30 -13.07 6.46
N GLY A 77 14.33 -12.60 7.70
CA GLY A 77 13.20 -12.67 8.60
C GLY A 77 13.03 -11.38 9.39
N ILE A 78 11.80 -11.06 9.71
CA ILE A 78 11.42 -9.91 10.53
C ILE A 78 10.40 -10.31 11.58
N VAL A 79 10.29 -9.48 12.62
CA VAL A 79 9.23 -9.57 13.63
C VAL A 79 8.14 -8.56 13.30
N ILE A 80 6.91 -9.00 13.33
CA ILE A 80 5.72 -8.16 13.11
C ILE A 80 4.87 -8.24 14.37
N SER A 81 4.60 -7.07 14.97
CA SER A 81 3.76 -6.95 16.15
C SER A 81 2.29 -7.07 15.78
N GLY A 82 1.56 -7.88 16.54
CA GLY A 82 0.10 -7.98 16.48
C GLY A 82 -0.56 -7.40 17.74
N ASP A 83 -1.84 -7.64 17.90
CA ASP A 83 -2.57 -7.26 19.11
C ASP A 83 -2.49 -8.40 20.16
N GLY A 84 -1.47 -8.34 21.02
CA GLY A 84 -1.19 -9.37 22.02
C GLY A 84 -0.45 -10.59 21.46
N GLU A 85 0.02 -10.54 20.26
CA GLU A 85 0.78 -11.58 19.58
C GLU A 85 2.00 -10.98 18.87
N SER A 86 3.02 -11.79 18.59
CA SER A 86 4.15 -11.40 17.76
C SER A 86 4.41 -12.48 16.73
N PHE A 87 4.58 -12.06 15.49
CA PHE A 87 4.77 -12.95 14.36
C PHE A 87 6.22 -12.85 13.88
N ILE A 88 6.85 -14.00 13.65
CA ILE A 88 8.14 -14.08 12.97
C ILE A 88 7.84 -14.48 11.53
N LEU A 89 8.08 -13.57 10.60
CA LEU A 89 7.94 -13.79 9.17
C LEU A 89 9.30 -14.10 8.56
N GLN A 90 9.41 -15.17 7.78
CA GLN A 90 10.60 -15.50 7.04
C GLN A 90 10.28 -15.81 5.58
N LEU A 91 10.96 -15.15 4.66
CA LEU A 91 10.85 -15.43 3.24
C LEU A 91 11.77 -16.60 2.86
N LYS A 92 11.18 -17.70 2.40
CA LYS A 92 11.94 -18.89 2.01
C LYS A 92 12.28 -18.93 0.51
N ASN A 93 11.35 -18.49 -0.32
CA ASN A 93 11.50 -18.56 -1.77
C ASN A 93 10.68 -17.49 -2.47
N ILE A 94 11.14 -17.06 -3.63
CA ILE A 94 10.43 -16.17 -4.55
C ILE A 94 10.23 -16.96 -5.84
N SER A 95 8.98 -17.08 -6.29
CA SER A 95 8.66 -17.65 -7.59
C SER A 95 8.22 -16.55 -8.55
N ASN A 96 8.60 -16.67 -9.81
CA ASN A 96 8.11 -15.78 -10.85
C ASN A 96 6.60 -15.98 -11.04
N ALA A 97 5.92 -14.92 -11.41
CA ALA A 97 4.51 -14.99 -11.78
C ALA A 97 4.34 -15.89 -13.02
N ASP A 98 3.29 -16.71 -13.02
CA ASP A 98 2.92 -17.49 -14.18
C ASP A 98 2.19 -16.60 -15.20
N LEU A 99 2.94 -16.09 -16.16
CA LEU A 99 2.41 -15.25 -17.25
C LEU A 99 1.59 -16.04 -18.28
N SER A 100 1.58 -17.34 -18.19
CA SER A 100 0.80 -18.21 -19.12
C SER A 100 -0.64 -18.40 -18.67
N SER A 101 -0.96 -18.09 -17.42
CA SER A 101 -2.32 -18.19 -16.89
C SER A 101 -3.29 -17.24 -17.61
N ASP A 102 -4.56 -17.63 -17.71
CA ASP A 102 -5.57 -16.82 -18.40
C ASP A 102 -5.81 -15.48 -17.70
N THR A 103 -5.73 -15.45 -16.37
CA THR A 103 -5.80 -14.21 -15.57
C THR A 103 -4.63 -13.28 -15.87
N ALA A 104 -3.41 -13.80 -15.97
CA ALA A 104 -2.24 -12.99 -16.32
C ALA A 104 -2.35 -12.42 -17.74
N LYS A 105 -2.78 -13.24 -18.72
CA LYS A 105 -3.01 -12.78 -20.10
C LYS A 105 -4.05 -11.67 -20.17
N LEU A 106 -5.15 -11.80 -19.43
CA LEU A 106 -6.19 -10.77 -19.36
C LEU A 106 -5.64 -9.47 -18.79
N LEU A 107 -4.90 -9.54 -17.68
CA LEU A 107 -4.29 -8.38 -17.05
C LEU A 107 -3.26 -7.69 -17.97
N ILE A 108 -2.42 -8.47 -18.63
CA ILE A 108 -1.46 -7.97 -19.63
C ILE A 108 -2.18 -7.24 -20.77
N SER A 109 -3.28 -7.83 -21.25
CA SER A 109 -4.09 -7.19 -22.30
C SER A 109 -4.71 -5.87 -21.84
N GLN A 110 -5.23 -5.81 -20.62
CA GLN A 110 -5.78 -4.57 -20.04
C GLN A 110 -4.70 -3.48 -19.90
N VAL A 111 -3.52 -3.82 -19.36
CA VAL A 111 -2.40 -2.89 -19.22
C VAL A 111 -1.94 -2.40 -20.59
N ASN A 112 -1.81 -3.27 -21.58
CA ASN A 112 -1.43 -2.89 -22.92
C ASN A 112 -2.46 -1.94 -23.57
N ASN A 113 -3.75 -2.19 -23.40
CA ASN A 113 -4.80 -1.31 -23.90
C ASN A 113 -4.74 0.07 -23.21
N GLN A 114 -4.56 0.10 -21.90
CA GLN A 114 -4.41 1.35 -21.15
C GLN A 114 -3.18 2.14 -21.61
N LEU A 115 -2.04 1.46 -21.78
CA LEU A 115 -0.80 2.07 -22.26
C LEU A 115 -0.95 2.63 -23.68
N ASN A 116 -1.59 1.89 -24.59
CA ASN A 116 -1.85 2.34 -25.95
C ASN A 116 -2.75 3.58 -25.98
N ASN A 117 -3.81 3.60 -25.14
CA ASN A 117 -4.69 4.76 -25.05
C ASN A 117 -3.95 5.99 -24.49
N SER A 118 -3.15 5.81 -23.43
CA SER A 118 -2.33 6.89 -22.88
C SER A 118 -1.33 7.43 -23.89
N LEU A 119 -0.59 6.54 -24.56
CA LEU A 119 0.38 6.93 -25.59
C LEU A 119 -0.29 7.68 -26.76
N SER A 120 -1.47 7.23 -27.19
CA SER A 120 -2.23 7.90 -28.24
C SER A 120 -2.67 9.30 -27.83
N ALA A 121 -3.11 9.48 -26.58
CA ALA A 121 -3.46 10.79 -26.03
C ALA A 121 -2.25 11.73 -25.97
N ASP A 122 -1.12 11.24 -25.46
CA ASP A 122 0.13 12.02 -25.36
C ASP A 122 0.67 12.45 -26.74
N LEU A 123 0.61 11.53 -27.72
CA LEU A 123 0.98 11.84 -29.09
C LEU A 123 0.07 12.89 -29.71
N PHE A 124 -1.25 12.78 -29.49
CA PHE A 124 -2.21 13.75 -29.99
C PHE A 124 -1.99 15.13 -29.36
N GLU A 125 -1.78 15.18 -28.04
CA GLU A 125 -1.48 16.43 -27.34
C GLU A 125 -0.17 17.05 -27.84
N SER A 126 0.88 16.26 -28.01
CA SER A 126 2.16 16.72 -28.56
C SER A 126 2.00 17.27 -29.96
N PHE A 127 1.24 16.60 -30.83
CA PHE A 127 0.94 17.07 -32.18
C PHE A 127 0.13 18.38 -32.17
N ALA A 128 -0.91 18.46 -31.31
CA ALA A 128 -1.71 19.66 -31.17
C ALA A 128 -0.89 20.85 -30.68
N ASN A 129 0.01 20.64 -29.72
CA ASN A 129 0.92 21.67 -29.22
C ASN A 129 1.92 22.12 -30.32
N MET A 130 2.48 21.18 -31.05
CA MET A 130 3.37 21.52 -32.20
C MET A 130 2.62 22.31 -33.30
N ALA A 131 1.37 21.90 -33.60
CA ALA A 131 0.53 22.62 -34.54
C ALA A 131 0.21 24.03 -34.07
N ARG A 132 -0.08 24.23 -32.78
CA ARG A 132 -0.29 25.56 -32.18
C ARG A 132 0.97 26.45 -32.25
N MET A 133 2.14 25.88 -31.97
CA MET A 133 3.40 26.60 -31.99
C MET A 133 3.79 27.02 -33.43
N ASN A 134 3.47 26.17 -34.41
CA ASN A 134 3.79 26.44 -35.82
C ASN A 134 2.72 27.28 -36.54
N SER A 135 1.46 27.27 -36.05
CA SER A 135 0.42 28.15 -36.56
C SER A 135 0.53 29.51 -35.84
N LYS A 136 0.74 30.58 -36.59
CA LYS A 136 0.60 31.96 -36.10
C LYS A 136 -0.89 32.25 -35.88
N LEU A 137 -1.50 31.59 -34.93
CA LEU A 137 -2.88 31.85 -34.52
C LEU A 137 -2.88 33.14 -33.68
N ASP A 138 -3.24 34.23 -34.32
CA ASP A 138 -3.58 35.48 -33.64
C ASP A 138 -5.05 35.41 -33.22
N LEU A 139 -5.27 35.17 -31.95
CA LEU A 139 -6.62 35.06 -31.36
C LEU A 139 -7.10 36.49 -31.12
N ASN A 140 -8.00 36.98 -31.96
CA ASN A 140 -8.63 38.29 -31.73
C ASN A 140 -9.59 38.20 -30.53
N GLU A 141 -9.09 38.49 -29.31
CA GLU A 141 -9.85 38.45 -28.07
C GLU A 141 -11.09 39.35 -28.10
N GLN A 142 -11.05 40.46 -28.86
CA GLN A 142 -12.21 41.36 -29.00
C GLN A 142 -13.35 40.66 -29.77
N ALA A 143 -13.01 39.91 -30.82
CA ALA A 143 -14.00 39.14 -31.58
C ALA A 143 -14.60 38.02 -30.75
N VAL A 144 -13.78 37.33 -29.97
CA VAL A 144 -14.26 36.26 -29.03
C VAL A 144 -15.20 36.83 -27.99
N ASN A 145 -14.83 37.96 -27.38
CA ASN A 145 -15.68 38.62 -26.36
C ASN A 145 -16.98 39.17 -26.95
N ALA A 146 -16.95 39.69 -28.19
CA ALA A 146 -18.15 40.16 -28.90
C ALA A 146 -19.13 38.98 -29.17
N VAL A 147 -18.61 37.82 -29.54
CA VAL A 147 -19.45 36.62 -29.72
C VAL A 147 -20.02 36.14 -28.34
N HIS A 148 -19.20 36.10 -27.31
CA HIS A 148 -19.65 35.71 -25.97
C HIS A 148 -20.75 36.62 -25.44
N SER A 149 -20.65 37.94 -25.63
CA SER A 149 -21.67 38.91 -25.18
C SER A 149 -22.94 38.90 -26.02
N SER A 150 -22.94 38.29 -27.21
CA SER A 150 -24.16 38.15 -28.05
C SER A 150 -25.01 36.93 -27.67
N PHE A 151 -24.53 36.04 -26.78
CA PHE A 151 -25.24 34.85 -26.28
C PHE A 151 -25.74 34.99 -24.83
N GLN A 152 -25.53 36.17 -24.19
CA GLN A 152 -26.11 36.54 -22.90
C GLN A 152 -27.32 37.45 -23.09
#